data_76ef502e72a850f56349db329e938a7d
#
_entry.id   76ef502e72a850f56349db329e938a7d
#
_cell.length_a   1.000
_cell.length_b   1.000
_cell.length_c   1.000
_cell.angle_alpha   90.00
_cell.angle_beta   90.00
_cell.angle_gamma   90.00
#
_symmetry.space_group_name_H-M   'P 1'
#
loop_
_entity.id
_entity.type
_entity.pdbx_description
1 polymer ?
#
loop_
_entity_poly.entity_id
_entity_poly.type
_entity_poly.pdbx_seq_one_letter_code
_entity_poly.pdbx_strand_id
1 'polypeptide(L)'
;MHDGLARRLVHDLKYRALARPAQALAPAMAARLPTGTTALVPVPRSMVRRLRLGVDPGLELALAVGGRTGLRVDRALAPPLWQARHAGKGRDRRSPVCFAARRPARPGTVIVDDVLTTGATLVAAHRALGPGVIGAVTATSAGV
;
A
#
# COMPACT_ATOMS: atom_id res chain seq x y z
N MET A 1 -1.87 -17.15 16.23
CA MET A 1 -2.06 -18.20 15.22
C MET A 1 -2.74 -17.73 13.92
N HIS A 2 -2.80 -16.43 13.63
CA HIS A 2 -3.44 -15.89 12.40
C HIS A 2 -2.45 -15.40 11.32
N ASP A 3 -1.14 -15.38 11.59
CA ASP A 3 -0.14 -14.83 10.64
C ASP A 3 0.03 -15.65 9.35
N GLY A 4 -0.13 -16.96 9.42
CA GLY A 4 0.05 -17.83 8.25
C GLY A 4 -1.03 -17.66 7.18
N LEU A 5 -2.29 -17.45 7.58
CA LEU A 5 -3.40 -17.24 6.65
C LEU A 5 -3.29 -15.87 5.98
N ALA A 6 -3.02 -14.81 6.77
CA ALA A 6 -2.85 -13.48 6.23
C ALA A 6 -1.68 -13.39 5.24
N ARG A 7 -0.55 -14.04 5.54
CA ARG A 7 0.60 -14.14 4.60
C ARG A 7 0.25 -14.85 3.31
N ARG A 8 -0.51 -15.97 3.37
CA ARG A 8 -0.98 -16.67 2.16
C ARG A 8 -1.92 -15.81 1.33
N LEU A 9 -2.89 -15.12 1.96
CA LEU A 9 -3.82 -14.24 1.27
C LEU A 9 -3.11 -13.07 0.58
N VAL A 10 -2.09 -12.49 1.20
CA VAL A 10 -1.26 -11.45 0.56
C VAL A 10 -0.42 -12.01 -0.59
N HIS A 11 0.10 -13.22 -0.44
CA HIS A 11 0.83 -13.89 -1.53
C HIS A 11 -0.10 -14.14 -2.73
N ASP A 12 -1.32 -14.64 -2.48
CA ASP A 12 -2.31 -14.87 -3.53
C ASP A 12 -2.79 -13.57 -4.18
N LEU A 13 -2.93 -12.49 -3.39
CA LEU A 13 -3.22 -11.15 -3.88
C LEU A 13 -2.14 -10.64 -4.84
N LYS A 14 -0.88 -10.97 -4.56
CA LYS A 14 0.27 -10.55 -5.40
C LYS A 14 0.40 -11.31 -6.71
N TYR A 15 0.04 -12.59 -6.72
CA TYR A 15 0.37 -13.50 -7.82
C TYR A 15 -0.83 -14.00 -8.61
N ARG A 16 -2.05 -13.98 -8.04
CA ARG A 16 -3.23 -14.58 -8.65
C ARG A 16 -4.33 -13.61 -9.06
N ALA A 17 -4.11 -12.30 -9.03
CA ALA A 17 -5.08 -11.28 -9.46
C ALA A 17 -6.51 -11.45 -8.85
N LEU A 18 -6.62 -11.91 -7.61
CA LEU A 18 -7.91 -12.23 -7.01
C LEU A 18 -8.37 -11.13 -6.05
N ALA A 19 -9.52 -10.53 -6.31
CA ALA A 19 -10.19 -9.60 -5.39
C ALA A 19 -10.63 -10.27 -4.07
N ARG A 20 -10.80 -11.61 -4.06
CA ARG A 20 -11.22 -12.38 -2.89
C ARG A 20 -10.28 -12.25 -1.67
N PRO A 21 -8.94 -12.33 -1.80
CA PRO A 21 -8.05 -12.13 -0.66
C PRO A 21 -8.16 -10.73 -0.04
N ALA A 22 -8.35 -9.69 -0.84
CA ALA A 22 -8.55 -8.33 -0.33
C ALA A 22 -9.85 -8.22 0.48
N GLN A 23 -10.94 -8.82 0.00
CA GLN A 23 -12.22 -8.87 0.73
C GLN A 23 -12.10 -9.62 2.06
N ALA A 24 -11.32 -10.69 2.14
CA ALA A 24 -11.09 -11.44 3.37
C ALA A 24 -10.27 -10.65 4.41
N LEU A 25 -9.36 -9.78 3.96
CA LEU A 25 -8.52 -8.96 4.84
C LEU A 25 -9.19 -7.64 5.26
N ALA A 26 -10.12 -7.14 4.47
CA ALA A 26 -10.77 -5.86 4.69
C ALA A 26 -11.40 -5.68 6.08
N PRO A 27 -12.08 -6.66 6.70
CA PRO A 27 -12.63 -6.49 8.05
C PRO A 27 -11.58 -6.18 9.11
N ALA A 28 -10.47 -6.93 9.10
CA ALA A 28 -9.38 -6.73 10.05
C ALA A 28 -8.65 -5.41 9.84
N MET A 29 -8.49 -4.98 8.59
CA MET A 29 -7.89 -3.69 8.25
C MET A 29 -8.81 -2.54 8.64
N ALA A 30 -10.11 -2.64 8.35
CA ALA A 30 -11.10 -1.63 8.71
C ALA A 30 -11.16 -1.38 10.22
N ALA A 31 -11.07 -2.45 11.03
CA ALA A 31 -11.06 -2.36 12.49
C ALA A 31 -9.82 -1.64 13.07
N ARG A 32 -8.76 -1.50 12.28
CA ARG A 32 -7.50 -0.84 12.68
C ARG A 32 -7.38 0.59 12.16
N LEU A 33 -8.37 1.10 11.47
CA LEU A 33 -8.35 2.48 11.00
C LEU A 33 -8.39 3.45 12.18
N PRO A 34 -7.53 4.48 12.21
CA PRO A 34 -7.58 5.52 13.22
C PRO A 34 -8.92 6.25 13.22
N THR A 35 -9.35 6.70 14.39
CA THR A 35 -10.51 7.60 14.51
C THR A 35 -10.24 8.88 13.70
N GLY A 36 -11.25 9.38 13.00
CA GLY A 36 -11.11 10.55 12.13
C GLY A 36 -10.60 10.23 10.72
N THR A 37 -10.53 8.95 10.33
CA THR A 37 -10.22 8.57 8.95
C THR A 37 -11.31 9.07 8.01
N THR A 38 -10.91 9.81 6.96
CA THR A 38 -11.81 10.38 5.95
C THR A 38 -11.57 9.84 4.55
N ALA A 39 -10.35 9.37 4.28
CA ALA A 39 -9.97 8.84 2.98
C ALA A 39 -8.85 7.79 3.09
N LEU A 40 -8.79 6.92 2.11
CA LEU A 40 -7.77 5.88 1.96
C LEU A 40 -6.92 6.17 0.73
N VAL A 41 -5.60 6.15 0.88
CA VAL A 41 -4.66 6.31 -0.22
C VAL A 41 -3.85 5.02 -0.38
N PRO A 42 -4.05 4.25 -1.46
CA PRO A 42 -3.25 3.07 -1.72
C PRO A 42 -1.82 3.44 -2.13
N VAL A 43 -0.85 2.65 -1.64
CA VAL A 43 0.52 2.70 -2.13
C VAL A 43 0.58 2.02 -3.50
N PRO A 44 0.95 2.74 -4.58
CA PRO A 44 0.97 2.17 -5.91
C PRO A 44 2.20 1.28 -6.12
N ARG A 45 2.03 0.18 -6.84
CA ARG A 45 3.16 -0.60 -7.35
C ARG A 45 3.91 0.15 -8.44
N SER A 46 5.21 -0.17 -8.59
CA SER A 46 5.97 0.32 -9.75
C SER A 46 5.32 -0.12 -11.07
N MET A 47 5.40 0.73 -12.09
CA MET A 47 4.81 0.49 -13.42
C MET A 47 5.22 -0.88 -13.99
N VAL A 48 6.49 -1.27 -13.83
CA VAL A 48 7.02 -2.54 -14.34
C VAL A 48 6.34 -3.75 -13.68
N ARG A 49 6.14 -3.70 -12.35
CA ARG A 49 5.45 -4.79 -11.62
C ARG A 49 3.95 -4.84 -11.95
N ARG A 50 3.36 -3.69 -12.16
CA ARG A 50 1.95 -3.58 -12.55
C ARG A 50 1.70 -4.16 -13.94
N LEU A 51 2.58 -3.89 -14.92
CA LEU A 51 2.48 -4.45 -16.26
C LEU A 51 2.71 -5.97 -16.28
N ARG A 52 3.59 -6.49 -15.41
CA ARG A 52 3.87 -7.93 -15.35
C ARG A 52 2.81 -8.74 -14.61
N LEU A 53 2.18 -8.19 -13.58
CA LEU A 53 1.31 -8.93 -12.67
C LEU A 53 -0.17 -8.51 -12.78
N GLY A 54 -0.48 -7.44 -13.50
CA GLY A 54 -1.85 -6.97 -13.75
C GLY A 54 -2.61 -6.49 -12.50
N VAL A 55 -2.04 -6.61 -11.29
CA VAL A 55 -2.70 -6.33 -10.01
C VAL A 55 -1.89 -5.34 -9.18
N ASP A 56 -2.59 -4.42 -8.56
CA ASP A 56 -2.07 -3.48 -7.57
C ASP A 56 -2.67 -3.84 -6.20
N PRO A 57 -1.96 -4.59 -5.34
CA PRO A 57 -2.51 -5.07 -4.09
C PRO A 57 -2.95 -3.96 -3.14
N GLY A 58 -2.20 -2.85 -3.08
CA GLY A 58 -2.56 -1.70 -2.26
C GLY A 58 -3.90 -1.11 -2.69
N LEU A 59 -4.13 -1.02 -4.01
CA LEU A 59 -5.41 -0.54 -4.55
C LEU A 59 -6.56 -1.52 -4.24
N GLU A 60 -6.37 -2.81 -4.47
CA GLU A 60 -7.39 -3.83 -4.18
C GLU A 60 -7.78 -3.83 -2.69
N LEU A 61 -6.81 -3.73 -1.80
CA LEU A 61 -7.05 -3.62 -0.36
C LEU A 61 -7.79 -2.33 0.00
N ALA A 62 -7.37 -1.20 -0.55
CA ALA A 62 -8.04 0.08 -0.30
C ALA A 62 -9.48 0.08 -0.80
N LEU A 63 -9.75 -0.50 -1.98
CA LEU A 63 -11.11 -0.64 -2.52
C LEU A 63 -11.98 -1.57 -1.65
N ALA A 64 -11.44 -2.68 -1.17
CA ALA A 64 -12.14 -3.60 -0.29
C ALA A 64 -12.47 -2.96 1.07
N VAL A 65 -11.52 -2.25 1.68
CA VAL A 65 -11.75 -1.51 2.93
C VAL A 65 -12.73 -0.35 2.71
N GLY A 66 -12.56 0.41 1.63
CA GLY A 66 -13.46 1.51 1.28
C GLY A 66 -14.90 1.06 1.05
N GLY A 67 -15.11 -0.05 0.33
CA GLY A 67 -16.43 -0.64 0.11
C GLY A 67 -17.10 -1.08 1.41
N ARG A 68 -16.32 -1.51 2.40
CA ARG A 68 -16.82 -1.94 3.70
C ARG A 68 -17.14 -0.77 4.64
N THR A 69 -16.35 0.29 4.59
CA THR A 69 -16.42 1.42 5.53
C THR A 69 -17.16 2.64 4.99
N GLY A 70 -17.42 2.68 3.68
CA GLY A 70 -17.92 3.88 3.00
C GLY A 70 -16.86 4.95 2.77
N LEU A 71 -15.60 4.67 3.12
CA LEU A 71 -14.50 5.63 2.95
C LEU A 71 -14.09 5.76 1.48
N ARG A 72 -13.77 6.98 1.10
CA ARG A 72 -13.29 7.31 -0.24
C ARG A 72 -11.89 6.75 -0.45
N VAL A 73 -11.66 6.11 -1.60
CA VAL A 73 -10.32 5.73 -2.07
C VAL A 73 -9.78 6.81 -3.01
N ASP A 74 -8.64 7.38 -2.63
CA ASP A 74 -7.99 8.45 -3.36
C ASP A 74 -6.63 8.01 -3.92
N ARG A 75 -6.47 7.97 -5.24
CA ARG A 75 -5.23 7.60 -5.92
C ARG A 75 -4.28 8.80 -6.02
N ALA A 76 -3.99 9.42 -4.87
CA ALA A 76 -3.18 10.63 -4.78
C ALA A 76 -1.68 10.38 -5.05
N LEU A 77 -1.17 9.16 -4.88
CA LEU A 77 0.21 8.80 -5.21
C LEU A 77 0.32 8.36 -6.67
N ALA A 78 1.33 8.88 -7.35
CA ALA A 78 1.74 8.37 -8.66
C ALA A 78 2.59 7.11 -8.50
N PRO A 79 2.45 6.11 -9.42
CA PRO A 79 3.38 4.99 -9.45
C PRO A 79 4.81 5.52 -9.58
N PRO A 80 5.78 4.96 -8.87
CA PRO A 80 7.17 5.34 -9.06
C PRO A 80 7.53 5.07 -10.54
N LEU A 81 7.81 6.15 -11.26
CA LEU A 81 8.38 6.07 -12.60
C LEU A 81 9.74 5.43 -12.43
N TRP A 82 9.94 4.25 -13.02
CA TRP A 82 11.23 3.60 -13.18
C TRP A 82 12.27 4.00 -12.12
N GLN A 83 12.48 3.17 -11.12
CA GLN A 83 13.79 3.17 -10.47
C GLN A 83 14.75 2.65 -11.54
N ALA A 84 15.50 3.58 -12.16
CA ALA A 84 16.56 3.27 -13.08
C ALA A 84 17.44 2.22 -12.41
N ARG A 85 17.43 1.00 -12.96
CA ARG A 85 18.47 0.05 -12.69
C ARG A 85 19.74 0.65 -13.28
N HIS A 86 20.47 1.41 -12.49
CA HIS A 86 21.89 1.57 -12.76
C HIS A 86 22.48 0.17 -12.57
N ALA A 87 22.58 -0.54 -13.67
CA ALA A 87 23.42 -1.72 -13.82
C ALA A 87 24.87 -1.26 -13.65
N GLY A 88 25.37 -1.25 -12.43
CA GLY A 88 26.71 -0.86 -12.05
C GLY A 88 27.03 -1.43 -10.70
N LYS A 89 27.66 -2.62 -10.71
CA LYS A 89 28.56 -3.18 -9.68
C LYS A 89 28.44 -2.58 -8.26
N GLY A 90 27.71 -3.28 -7.37
CA GLY A 90 27.71 -2.97 -5.95
C GLY A 90 26.45 -3.51 -5.27
N ARG A 91 26.61 -4.58 -4.51
CA ARG A 91 25.53 -5.39 -3.90
C ARG A 91 24.76 -4.70 -2.75
N ASP A 92 24.88 -3.38 -2.52
CA ASP A 92 24.49 -2.84 -1.21
C ASP A 92 23.84 -1.43 -1.20
N ARG A 93 23.19 -1.01 -2.27
CA ARG A 93 22.39 0.22 -2.20
C ARG A 93 21.03 0.00 -2.84
N ARG A 94 20.06 -0.42 -2.01
CA ARG A 94 18.64 -0.26 -2.33
C ARG A 94 18.37 1.23 -2.47
N SER A 95 18.17 1.69 -3.70
CA SER A 95 17.77 3.08 -3.93
C SER A 95 16.55 3.40 -3.08
N PRO A 96 16.51 4.55 -2.37
CA PRO A 96 15.39 4.92 -1.54
C PRO A 96 14.12 4.95 -2.37
N VAL A 97 13.03 4.42 -1.81
CA VAL A 97 11.71 4.50 -2.44
C VAL A 97 11.28 5.95 -2.44
N CYS A 98 10.97 6.49 -3.61
CA CYS A 98 10.43 7.85 -3.75
C CYS A 98 9.08 7.79 -4.46
N PHE A 99 8.10 8.51 -3.92
CA PHE A 99 6.81 8.72 -4.56
C PHE A 99 6.64 10.19 -4.96
N ALA A 100 5.91 10.42 -6.04
CA ALA A 100 5.36 11.73 -6.35
C ALA A 100 3.88 11.74 -5.96
N ALA A 101 3.42 12.77 -5.28
CA ALA A 101 2.01 12.98 -5.04
C ALA A 101 1.40 13.77 -6.21
N ARG A 102 0.27 13.34 -6.71
CA ARG A 102 -0.55 14.07 -7.71
C ARG A 102 -1.22 15.28 -7.07
N ARG A 103 -1.45 15.21 -5.77
CA ARG A 103 -2.01 16.25 -4.90
C ARG A 103 -1.69 15.93 -3.44
N PRO A 104 -1.67 16.91 -2.55
CA PRO A 104 -1.54 16.69 -1.11
C PRO A 104 -2.70 15.84 -0.58
N ALA A 105 -2.42 15.08 0.48
CA ALA A 105 -3.46 14.33 1.18
C ALA A 105 -4.47 15.26 1.85
N ARG A 106 -5.73 14.85 1.85
CA ARG A 106 -6.77 15.51 2.65
C ARG A 106 -6.56 15.20 4.13
N PRO A 107 -6.96 16.09 5.05
CA PRO A 107 -6.96 15.77 6.48
C PRO A 107 -7.73 14.47 6.77
N GLY A 108 -7.17 13.62 7.61
CA GLY A 108 -7.76 12.33 7.92
C GLY A 108 -7.44 11.21 6.92
N THR A 109 -6.47 11.40 6.05
CA THR A 109 -6.03 10.36 5.11
C THR A 109 -5.25 9.25 5.81
N VAL A 110 -5.56 7.99 5.47
CA VAL A 110 -4.81 6.80 5.87
C VAL A 110 -4.19 6.13 4.65
N ILE A 111 -2.90 5.81 4.74
CA ILE A 111 -2.17 5.07 3.70
C ILE A 111 -2.49 3.59 3.82
N VAL A 112 -2.74 2.93 2.69
CA VAL A 112 -3.02 1.49 2.61
C VAL A 112 -1.93 0.79 1.82
N ASP A 113 -1.31 -0.23 2.43
CA ASP A 113 -0.29 -1.07 1.78
C ASP A 113 -0.52 -2.56 2.10
N ASP A 114 0.15 -3.44 1.37
CA ASP A 114 0.00 -4.89 1.56
C ASP A 114 0.87 -5.42 2.70
N VAL A 115 2.11 -4.97 2.82
CA VAL A 115 3.09 -5.50 3.79
C VAL A 115 3.92 -4.39 4.42
N LEU A 116 3.94 -4.35 5.74
CA LEU A 116 4.92 -3.58 6.51
C LEU A 116 6.18 -4.43 6.70
N THR A 117 7.31 -3.98 6.14
CA THR A 117 8.64 -4.55 6.41
C THR A 117 9.45 -3.57 7.25
N THR A 118 10.23 -2.71 6.63
CA THR A 118 11.04 -1.67 7.30
C THR A 118 10.28 -0.36 7.50
N GLY A 119 9.09 -0.22 6.94
CA GLY A 119 8.32 1.03 6.94
C GLY A 119 8.81 2.09 5.94
N ALA A 120 9.91 1.84 5.24
CA ALA A 120 10.49 2.82 4.30
C ALA A 120 9.49 3.28 3.22
N THR A 121 8.67 2.37 2.72
CA THR A 121 7.60 2.66 1.75
C THR A 121 6.56 3.61 2.32
N LEU A 122 6.10 3.36 3.55
CA LEU A 122 5.08 4.18 4.21
C LEU A 122 5.64 5.57 4.56
N VAL A 123 6.89 5.66 5.00
CA VAL A 123 7.57 6.94 5.26
C VAL A 123 7.70 7.76 3.97
N ALA A 124 8.09 7.14 2.86
CA ALA A 124 8.19 7.80 1.57
C ALA A 124 6.83 8.29 1.06
N ALA A 125 5.78 7.48 1.22
CA ALA A 125 4.42 7.84 0.86
C ALA A 125 3.90 9.01 1.72
N HIS A 126 4.13 8.98 3.03
CA HIS A 126 3.77 10.06 3.94
C HIS A 126 4.47 11.38 3.57
N ARG A 127 5.78 11.34 3.30
CA ARG A 127 6.54 12.52 2.87
C ARG A 127 5.97 13.14 1.59
N ALA A 128 5.58 12.31 0.64
CA ALA A 128 4.99 12.79 -0.62
C ALA A 128 3.60 13.38 -0.42
N LEU A 129 2.76 12.80 0.44
CA LEU A 129 1.37 13.20 0.66
C LEU A 129 1.23 14.40 1.60
N GLY A 130 2.18 14.60 2.54
CA GLY A 130 2.18 15.70 3.48
C GLY A 130 1.32 15.49 4.72
N PRO A 131 1.03 16.57 5.47
CA PRO A 131 0.50 16.51 6.85
C PRO A 131 -0.96 16.06 6.97
N GLY A 132 -1.69 15.90 5.87
CA GLY A 132 -3.06 15.36 5.89
C GLY A 132 -3.14 13.87 6.25
N VAL A 133 -2.01 13.16 6.24
CA VAL A 133 -1.94 11.74 6.60
C VAL A 133 -1.92 11.59 8.12
N ILE A 134 -2.85 10.80 8.66
CA ILE A 134 -2.97 10.51 10.10
C ILE A 134 -2.50 9.11 10.49
N GLY A 135 -2.24 8.24 9.52
CA GLY A 135 -1.78 6.89 9.80
C GLY A 135 -1.65 6.03 8.55
N ALA A 136 -1.31 4.78 8.78
CA ALA A 136 -1.23 3.76 7.76
C ALA A 136 -1.82 2.44 8.26
N VAL A 137 -2.38 1.65 7.36
CA VAL A 137 -2.86 0.29 7.63
C VAL A 137 -2.28 -0.67 6.59
N THR A 138 -1.78 -1.81 7.05
CA THR A 138 -1.23 -2.85 6.21
C THR A 138 -1.93 -4.18 6.45
N ALA A 139 -2.01 -5.01 5.43
CA ALA A 139 -2.63 -6.32 5.54
C ALA A 139 -1.80 -7.28 6.40
N THR A 140 -0.47 -7.16 6.34
CA THR A 140 0.46 -7.96 7.15
C THR A 140 1.65 -7.12 7.59
N SER A 141 2.30 -7.55 8.69
CA SER A 141 3.65 -7.13 9.04
C SER A 141 4.60 -8.33 8.90
N ALA A 142 5.73 -8.15 8.21
CA ALA A 142 6.82 -9.09 8.30
C ALA A 142 7.47 -8.82 9.66
N GLY A 143 7.35 -9.76 10.59
CA GLY A 143 7.98 -9.64 11.91
C GLY A 143 9.47 -9.35 11.77
N VAL A 144 9.93 -8.39 12.56
CA VAL A 144 11.34 -8.14 12.84
C VAL A 144 11.84 -9.23 13.78
#